data_0ecc0aa18bb99257a704f3841e1b30e3
#
_entry.id   0ecc0aa18bb99257a704f3841e1b30e3
#
_cell.length_a   1.000
_cell.length_b   1.000
_cell.length_c   1.000
_cell.angle_alpha   90.00
_cell.angle_beta   90.00
_cell.angle_gamma   90.00
#
_symmetry.space_group_name_H-M   'P 1'
#
loop_
_entity.id
_entity.type
_entity.pdbx_description
1 polymer ?
#
loop_
_entity_poly.entity_id
_entity_poly.type
_entity_poly.pdbx_seq_one_letter_code
_entity_poly.pdbx_strand_id
1 'polypeptide(L)'
;MKKHKRLILDLLITFFIVTTIVFAAPIKPIASFEFAKKEYQQKEPIEVIDTSYSAEDKRIIQREWMTVIDKKRKTASKASILLKDADIGQYEVFLRVKDQTGAWSDWGSRKLSIRKSQSIDVTVFKVEKDIYAIGEKLSFIYPYSNPNELKIRSQKWTYKNLATGIKVAGKPKYFKKAGKYEVTLQIQDEWNNWSAPKACIIKIGNTIIQRDGYYLFMKGKPGDLLEGYIDKDYNTFESAADVEIEDKEGTLIVSNSPERVSTSGMLYKDTVSGKGRLLVHHQNAAEINKKLVITAAASDNEDVNLSISNKAIKGPSRDILGTGQAALREYLKGIVKKNYTLKPGEPQCIYDSSGNKAWKKEDVISGLLDFESDGNVTFTVASLDVNSEVDNLSNLSVLKRDNHIRGTFGVIERYYTVDLAQIDQPAKLVIGKSSAEWVTGKDALTGEQVENAGNYGVSVMIKVKNHEDIGIVLNARGGAYLGAIKGWDGKVFDSPREEVLSDKKIATLIGMIKANAPNQFVYMLPNGSAAPVLFGFVPQKFWK
;
A
#
# COMPACT_ATOMS: atom_id res chain seq x y z
N MET A 1 106.16 -13.26 48.19
CA MET A 1 105.32 -14.13 49.09
C MET A 1 103.88 -14.11 48.65
N LYS A 2 103.33 -15.34 48.45
CA LYS A 2 101.92 -15.67 48.42
C LYS A 2 101.17 -15.29 47.10
N LYS A 3 100.79 -16.12 46.44
CA LYS A 3 100.17 -17.44 46.23
C LYS A 3 99.06 -17.27 45.14
N HIS A 4 99.30 -18.00 44.10
CA HIS A 4 98.29 -18.23 43.00
C HIS A 4 96.97 -18.78 43.51
N LYS A 5 95.85 -18.35 42.89
CA LYS A 5 94.74 -19.21 42.63
C LYS A 5 94.21 -18.97 41.18
N ARG A 6 94.37 -19.97 40.38
CA ARG A 6 93.71 -20.08 39.08
C ARG A 6 92.22 -20.26 39.30
N LEU A 7 91.43 -19.52 38.55
CA LEU A 7 89.98 -19.80 38.37
C LEU A 7 89.80 -20.11 36.92
N ILE A 8 89.38 -21.31 36.66
CA ILE A 8 88.94 -21.82 35.34
C ILE A 8 87.55 -21.23 35.06
N LEU A 9 87.44 -20.49 33.96
CA LEU A 9 86.21 -19.91 33.53
C LEU A 9 85.67 -20.83 32.41
N ASP A 10 84.68 -21.65 32.73
CA ASP A 10 83.89 -22.43 31.75
C ASP A 10 83.04 -21.47 30.92
N LEU A 11 83.32 -21.41 29.60
CA LEU A 11 82.57 -20.63 28.63
C LEU A 11 81.40 -21.51 28.15
N LEU A 12 80.23 -21.34 28.76
CA LEU A 12 78.98 -21.88 28.27
C LEU A 12 78.51 -21.01 27.06
N ILE A 13 78.75 -21.55 25.86
CA ILE A 13 78.14 -20.97 24.61
C ILE A 13 76.70 -21.39 24.57
N THR A 14 75.78 -20.52 25.00
CA THR A 14 74.35 -20.69 24.78
C THR A 14 74.03 -20.26 23.36
N PHE A 15 73.76 -21.23 22.52
CA PHE A 15 73.28 -21.02 21.14
C PHE A 15 71.84 -20.57 21.23
N PHE A 16 71.55 -19.26 21.08
CA PHE A 16 70.21 -18.72 20.90
C PHE A 16 69.81 -18.97 19.47
N ILE A 17 68.99 -20.01 19.22
CA ILE A 17 68.28 -20.20 17.95
C ILE A 17 67.17 -19.16 17.90
N VAL A 18 67.41 -18.04 17.27
CA VAL A 18 66.37 -17.11 16.91
C VAL A 18 65.60 -17.73 15.72
N THR A 19 64.54 -18.44 16.03
CA THR A 19 63.54 -18.80 15.01
C THR A 19 62.86 -17.52 14.56
N THR A 20 63.29 -16.94 13.47
CA THR A 20 62.52 -15.96 12.72
C THR A 20 61.28 -16.65 12.22
N ILE A 21 60.16 -16.46 12.91
CA ILE A 21 58.83 -16.79 12.35
C ILE A 21 58.62 -15.84 11.18
N VAL A 22 58.91 -16.31 9.99
CA VAL A 22 58.51 -15.61 8.77
C VAL A 22 56.99 -15.77 8.70
N PHE A 23 56.28 -14.78 9.17
CA PHE A 23 54.86 -14.67 8.86
C PHE A 23 54.76 -14.53 7.34
N ALA A 24 54.38 -15.60 6.68
CA ALA A 24 54.00 -15.51 5.27
C ALA A 24 52.92 -14.41 5.18
N ALA A 25 53.16 -13.44 4.32
CA ALA A 25 52.15 -12.41 4.07
C ALA A 25 50.82 -13.09 3.71
N PRO A 26 49.71 -12.70 4.32
CA PRO A 26 48.43 -13.34 4.05
C PRO A 26 48.16 -13.29 2.53
N ILE A 27 47.81 -14.45 1.96
CA ILE A 27 47.46 -14.52 0.55
C ILE A 27 46.23 -13.63 0.34
N LYS A 28 46.41 -12.61 -0.50
CA LYS A 28 45.35 -11.65 -0.79
C LYS A 28 44.19 -12.32 -1.54
N PRO A 29 42.95 -11.97 -1.25
CA PRO A 29 41.83 -12.34 -2.10
C PRO A 29 41.96 -11.70 -3.49
N ILE A 30 41.23 -12.20 -4.44
CA ILE A 30 41.21 -11.70 -5.84
C ILE A 30 39.87 -11.06 -6.10
N ALA A 31 39.89 -9.77 -6.47
CA ALA A 31 38.71 -9.07 -6.93
C ALA A 31 38.49 -9.36 -8.42
N SER A 32 37.34 -9.91 -8.74
CA SER A 32 36.93 -10.22 -10.11
C SER A 32 35.43 -9.97 -10.26
N PHE A 33 35.06 -9.33 -11.36
CA PHE A 33 33.66 -9.08 -11.68
C PHE A 33 33.47 -8.82 -13.17
N GLU A 34 32.25 -8.99 -13.63
CA GLU A 34 31.83 -8.65 -14.97
C GLU A 34 30.53 -7.83 -14.92
N PHE A 35 30.31 -7.00 -15.92
CA PHE A 35 29.01 -6.40 -16.17
C PHE A 35 28.19 -7.33 -17.06
N ALA A 36 26.89 -7.47 -16.80
CA ALA A 36 25.98 -8.25 -17.65
C ALA A 36 25.98 -7.73 -19.10
N LYS A 37 26.28 -6.44 -19.29
CA LYS A 37 26.41 -5.78 -20.59
C LYS A 37 27.63 -4.86 -20.58
N LYS A 38 28.26 -4.65 -21.77
CA LYS A 38 29.33 -3.65 -21.94
C LYS A 38 28.79 -2.24 -22.12
N GLU A 39 27.53 -2.11 -22.51
CA GLU A 39 26.85 -0.85 -22.77
C GLU A 39 25.47 -0.84 -22.10
N TYR A 40 25.19 0.24 -21.38
CA TYR A 40 23.94 0.50 -20.70
C TYR A 40 23.32 1.80 -21.21
N GLN A 41 22.01 1.93 -21.09
CA GLN A 41 21.34 3.20 -21.30
C GLN A 41 21.32 4.01 -19.99
N GLN A 42 21.23 5.33 -20.10
CA GLN A 42 21.12 6.21 -18.93
C GLN A 42 19.91 5.80 -18.07
N LYS A 43 20.13 5.63 -16.75
CA LYS A 43 19.17 5.15 -15.75
C LYS A 43 18.75 3.68 -15.87
N GLU A 44 19.27 2.95 -16.83
CA GLU A 44 19.14 1.49 -16.84
C GLU A 44 19.83 0.91 -15.59
N PRO A 45 19.21 -0.06 -14.86
CA PRO A 45 19.86 -0.73 -13.77
C PRO A 45 21.14 -1.45 -14.23
N ILE A 46 22.28 -1.12 -13.61
CA ILE A 46 23.56 -1.76 -13.95
C ILE A 46 23.69 -3.05 -13.14
N GLU A 47 23.69 -4.16 -13.84
CA GLU A 47 23.86 -5.50 -13.27
C GLU A 47 25.34 -5.88 -13.28
N VAL A 48 25.81 -6.33 -12.12
CA VAL A 48 27.19 -6.76 -11.90
C VAL A 48 27.20 -8.18 -11.39
N ILE A 49 28.01 -9.02 -12.02
CA ILE A 49 28.30 -10.39 -11.61
C ILE A 49 29.63 -10.36 -10.88
N ASP A 50 29.60 -10.49 -9.56
CA ASP A 50 30.79 -10.54 -8.73
C ASP A 50 31.31 -11.99 -8.67
N THR A 51 32.51 -12.19 -9.18
CA THR A 51 33.23 -13.47 -9.21
C THR A 51 34.49 -13.45 -8.34
N SER A 52 34.55 -12.52 -7.39
CA SER A 52 35.68 -12.40 -6.46
C SER A 52 35.79 -13.65 -5.58
N TYR A 53 37.02 -14.08 -5.32
CA TYR A 53 37.30 -15.22 -4.48
C TYR A 53 38.54 -15.01 -3.60
N SER A 54 38.65 -15.78 -2.53
CA SER A 54 39.86 -15.84 -1.70
C SER A 54 40.44 -17.24 -1.80
N ALA A 55 41.77 -17.32 -1.82
CA ALA A 55 42.46 -18.60 -1.70
C ALA A 55 42.08 -19.28 -0.39
N GLU A 56 42.07 -20.60 -0.36
CA GLU A 56 41.73 -21.42 0.82
C GLU A 56 40.26 -21.24 1.27
N ASP A 57 39.33 -20.97 0.33
CA ASP A 57 37.88 -20.82 0.57
C ASP A 57 37.50 -19.84 1.69
N LYS A 58 38.35 -18.86 1.98
CA LYS A 58 38.07 -17.83 2.98
C LYS A 58 36.94 -16.92 2.52
N ARG A 59 35.99 -16.65 3.39
CA ARG A 59 34.82 -15.84 3.08
C ARG A 59 35.20 -14.37 2.78
N ILE A 60 34.69 -13.80 1.69
CA ILE A 60 34.75 -12.35 1.41
C ILE A 60 33.73 -11.65 2.35
N ILE A 61 34.22 -10.74 3.15
CA ILE A 61 33.41 -10.03 4.18
C ILE A 61 33.09 -8.58 3.83
N GLN A 62 33.88 -7.97 2.93
CA GLN A 62 33.67 -6.57 2.54
C GLN A 62 34.01 -6.35 1.04
N ARG A 63 33.29 -5.46 0.43
CA ARG A 63 33.47 -5.00 -0.95
C ARG A 63 33.55 -3.49 -0.97
N GLU A 64 34.47 -2.97 -1.76
CA GLU A 64 34.58 -1.54 -2.03
C GLU A 64 34.65 -1.31 -3.52
N TRP A 65 33.67 -0.55 -4.01
CA TRP A 65 33.56 -0.17 -5.40
C TRP A 65 34.02 1.28 -5.57
N MET A 66 34.70 1.59 -6.68
CA MET A 66 35.23 2.91 -6.97
C MET A 66 35.10 3.22 -8.47
N THR A 67 34.84 4.46 -8.78
CA THR A 67 35.01 5.03 -10.14
C THR A 67 35.57 6.44 -10.04
N VAL A 68 36.00 6.98 -11.16
CA VAL A 68 36.49 8.36 -11.25
C VAL A 68 35.53 9.13 -12.14
N ILE A 69 34.86 10.14 -11.59
CA ILE A 69 33.96 11.05 -12.29
C ILE A 69 34.52 12.47 -12.11
N ASP A 70 34.68 13.22 -13.16
CA ASP A 70 35.22 14.60 -13.14
C ASP A 70 36.53 14.74 -12.34
N LYS A 71 37.44 13.79 -12.53
CA LYS A 71 38.72 13.69 -11.81
C LYS A 71 38.60 13.45 -10.29
N LYS A 72 37.36 13.20 -9.77
CA LYS A 72 37.13 12.88 -8.38
C LYS A 72 36.84 11.40 -8.20
N ARG A 73 37.46 10.80 -7.19
CA ARG A 73 37.14 9.42 -6.79
C ARG A 73 35.77 9.38 -6.08
N LYS A 74 34.91 8.48 -6.53
CA LYS A 74 33.65 8.15 -5.89
C LYS A 74 33.71 6.70 -5.46
N THR A 75 33.36 6.41 -4.21
CA THR A 75 33.37 5.05 -3.65
C THR A 75 31.99 4.67 -3.13
N ALA A 76 31.66 3.40 -3.15
CA ALA A 76 30.40 2.86 -2.64
C ALA A 76 30.57 1.38 -2.23
N SER A 77 29.65 0.88 -1.43
CA SER A 77 29.58 -0.55 -1.05
C SER A 77 28.99 -1.44 -2.16
N LYS A 78 28.32 -0.85 -3.16
CA LYS A 78 27.74 -1.54 -4.32
C LYS A 78 27.99 -0.74 -5.59
N ALA A 79 28.29 -1.41 -6.69
CA ALA A 79 28.48 -0.77 -7.99
C ALA A 79 27.20 -0.03 -8.46
N SER A 80 26.03 -0.58 -8.19
CA SER A 80 24.73 0.04 -8.52
C SER A 80 24.51 1.40 -7.85
N ILE A 81 25.09 1.62 -6.65
CA ILE A 81 25.04 2.91 -5.95
C ILE A 81 26.02 3.89 -6.57
N LEU A 82 27.20 3.39 -6.96
CA LEU A 82 28.28 4.18 -7.51
C LEU A 82 27.89 4.85 -8.83
N LEU A 83 27.19 4.11 -9.68
CA LEU A 83 26.80 4.51 -11.02
C LEU A 83 25.30 4.92 -11.10
N LYS A 84 24.65 5.04 -9.96
CA LYS A 84 23.28 5.56 -9.92
C LYS A 84 23.26 6.98 -10.47
N ASP A 85 22.41 7.22 -11.45
CA ASP A 85 22.25 8.51 -12.12
C ASP A 85 23.54 8.99 -12.85
N ALA A 86 24.42 8.05 -13.28
CA ALA A 86 25.61 8.40 -14.04
C ALA A 86 25.24 9.01 -15.40
N ASP A 87 26.00 10.02 -15.81
CA ASP A 87 25.83 10.70 -17.09
C ASP A 87 26.28 9.83 -18.28
N ILE A 88 25.95 10.30 -19.48
CA ILE A 88 26.44 9.67 -20.73
C ILE A 88 27.97 9.73 -20.77
N GLY A 89 28.63 8.59 -20.99
CA GLY A 89 30.07 8.54 -21.00
C GLY A 89 30.67 7.14 -20.90
N GLN A 90 31.98 7.10 -20.86
CA GLN A 90 32.79 5.90 -20.60
C GLN A 90 33.18 5.90 -19.13
N TYR A 91 33.01 4.76 -18.47
CA TYR A 91 33.33 4.60 -17.05
C TYR A 91 34.27 3.42 -16.87
N GLU A 92 35.30 3.62 -16.06
CA GLU A 92 36.11 2.53 -15.52
C GLU A 92 35.74 2.35 -14.06
N VAL A 93 35.27 1.14 -13.71
CA VAL A 93 34.83 0.77 -12.39
C VAL A 93 35.82 -0.19 -11.80
N PHE A 94 36.17 0.03 -10.54
CA PHE A 94 37.12 -0.73 -9.78
C PHE A 94 36.42 -1.43 -8.63
N LEU A 95 36.87 -2.64 -8.33
CA LEU A 95 36.46 -3.41 -7.16
C LEU A 95 37.68 -3.87 -6.40
N ARG A 96 37.67 -3.75 -5.08
CA ARG A 96 38.53 -4.55 -4.19
C ARG A 96 37.69 -5.25 -3.14
N VAL A 97 38.15 -6.38 -2.66
CA VAL A 97 37.45 -7.19 -1.68
C VAL A 97 38.35 -7.48 -0.50
N LYS A 98 37.73 -7.65 0.66
CA LYS A 98 38.38 -7.99 1.92
C LYS A 98 37.88 -9.34 2.39
N ASP A 99 38.78 -10.26 2.74
CA ASP A 99 38.39 -11.56 3.29
C ASP A 99 38.35 -11.54 4.84
N GLN A 100 37.94 -12.66 5.41
CA GLN A 100 37.83 -12.83 6.87
C GLN A 100 39.16 -12.74 7.62
N THR A 101 40.31 -12.80 6.94
CA THR A 101 41.63 -12.58 7.55
C THR A 101 41.96 -11.10 7.69
N GLY A 102 41.16 -10.22 7.10
CA GLY A 102 41.38 -8.78 7.05
C GLY A 102 42.23 -8.32 5.87
N ALA A 103 42.68 -9.23 4.99
CA ALA A 103 43.46 -8.88 3.82
C ALA A 103 42.60 -8.28 2.71
N TRP A 104 43.07 -7.19 2.11
CA TRP A 104 42.47 -6.60 0.91
C TRP A 104 43.10 -7.12 -0.35
N SER A 105 42.30 -7.35 -1.40
CA SER A 105 42.77 -7.58 -2.75
C SER A 105 43.42 -6.32 -3.35
N ASP A 106 44.14 -6.51 -4.41
CA ASP A 106 44.40 -5.43 -5.36
C ASP A 106 43.12 -5.02 -6.08
N TRP A 107 43.11 -3.84 -6.75
CA TRP A 107 41.95 -3.37 -7.48
C TRP A 107 41.80 -4.12 -8.82
N GLY A 108 40.68 -4.80 -9.01
CA GLY A 108 40.26 -5.26 -10.32
C GLY A 108 39.45 -4.17 -11.03
N SER A 109 39.58 -4.01 -12.33
CA SER A 109 38.81 -3.01 -13.07
C SER A 109 38.09 -3.57 -14.29
N ARG A 110 36.98 -2.91 -14.68
CA ARG A 110 36.22 -3.15 -15.91
C ARG A 110 35.68 -1.84 -16.46
N LYS A 111 35.55 -1.79 -17.76
CA LYS A 111 34.99 -0.61 -18.48
C LYS A 111 33.58 -0.90 -18.94
N LEU A 112 32.73 0.10 -18.86
CA LEU A 112 31.40 0.13 -19.46
C LEU A 112 31.11 1.49 -20.07
N SER A 113 30.17 1.54 -21.00
CA SER A 113 29.64 2.78 -21.55
C SER A 113 28.19 3.01 -21.15
N ILE A 114 27.86 4.27 -20.93
CA ILE A 114 26.47 4.72 -20.72
C ILE A 114 26.11 5.63 -21.88
N ARG A 115 25.07 5.26 -22.62
CA ARG A 115 24.54 6.04 -23.74
C ARG A 115 23.21 6.68 -23.40
N LYS A 116 22.78 7.59 -24.24
CA LYS A 116 21.46 8.22 -24.10
C LYS A 116 20.35 7.16 -24.11
N SER A 117 19.45 7.23 -23.14
CA SER A 117 18.29 6.34 -23.09
C SER A 117 17.33 6.63 -24.25
N GLN A 118 16.84 5.55 -24.87
CA GLN A 118 15.69 5.62 -25.76
C GLN A 118 14.43 5.53 -24.89
N SER A 119 13.93 6.68 -24.45
CA SER A 119 12.68 6.75 -23.68
C SER A 119 11.47 6.35 -24.53
N ILE A 120 10.40 5.98 -23.87
CA ILE A 120 9.08 5.88 -24.52
C ILE A 120 8.76 7.21 -25.20
N ASP A 121 8.29 7.17 -26.45
CA ASP A 121 7.84 8.37 -27.17
C ASP A 121 6.37 8.22 -27.60
N VAL A 122 5.54 9.22 -27.27
CA VAL A 122 4.15 9.29 -27.74
C VAL A 122 4.16 9.72 -29.20
N THR A 123 3.90 8.79 -30.11
CA THR A 123 4.01 9.02 -31.56
C THR A 123 2.92 9.93 -32.09
N VAL A 124 1.70 9.74 -31.60
CA VAL A 124 0.50 10.54 -31.93
C VAL A 124 -0.20 10.89 -30.64
N PHE A 125 -0.69 12.12 -30.51
CA PHE A 125 -1.56 12.53 -29.40
C PHE A 125 -2.70 13.37 -29.95
N LYS A 126 -3.91 12.79 -29.97
CA LYS A 126 -5.12 13.43 -30.50
C LYS A 126 -6.36 12.95 -29.76
N VAL A 127 -7.47 13.59 -30.01
CA VAL A 127 -8.82 13.18 -29.60
C VAL A 127 -9.60 12.61 -30.78
N GLU A 128 -10.64 11.84 -30.50
CA GLU A 128 -11.46 11.17 -31.51
C GLU A 128 -12.32 12.12 -32.33
N LYS A 129 -12.73 13.25 -31.75
CA LYS A 129 -13.66 14.22 -32.39
C LYS A 129 -13.00 15.57 -32.55
N ASP A 130 -13.37 16.27 -33.59
CA ASP A 130 -12.90 17.64 -33.83
C ASP A 130 -13.50 18.66 -32.85
N ILE A 131 -14.76 18.44 -32.46
CA ILE A 131 -15.49 19.30 -31.50
C ILE A 131 -16.26 18.39 -30.54
N TYR A 132 -16.12 18.67 -29.26
CA TYR A 132 -16.90 18.08 -28.17
C TYR A 132 -17.92 19.05 -27.63
N ALA A 133 -19.00 18.54 -27.07
CA ALA A 133 -19.96 19.31 -26.33
C ALA A 133 -19.45 19.60 -24.90
N ILE A 134 -20.03 20.61 -24.22
CA ILE A 134 -19.82 20.85 -22.80
C ILE A 134 -20.31 19.63 -22.01
N GLY A 135 -19.45 19.08 -21.13
CA GLY A 135 -19.75 17.88 -20.33
C GLY A 135 -19.60 16.54 -21.07
N GLU A 136 -19.24 16.56 -22.34
CA GLU A 136 -18.98 15.35 -23.12
C GLU A 136 -17.67 14.70 -22.69
N LYS A 137 -17.69 13.36 -22.51
CA LYS A 137 -16.49 12.58 -22.16
C LYS A 137 -15.47 12.63 -23.29
N LEU A 138 -14.22 12.97 -22.94
CA LEU A 138 -13.12 13.02 -23.89
C LEU A 138 -12.52 11.63 -24.10
N SER A 139 -12.27 11.29 -25.35
CA SER A 139 -11.54 10.09 -25.74
C SER A 139 -10.20 10.47 -26.36
N PHE A 140 -9.11 9.97 -25.78
CA PHE A 140 -7.74 10.27 -26.21
C PHE A 140 -7.13 9.07 -26.93
N ILE A 141 -6.46 9.36 -28.06
CA ILE A 141 -5.68 8.40 -28.84
C ILE A 141 -4.21 8.79 -28.68
N TYR A 142 -3.40 7.91 -28.09
CA TYR A 142 -1.98 8.17 -27.84
C TYR A 142 -1.13 6.88 -27.97
N PRO A 143 -1.01 6.32 -29.19
CA PRO A 143 -0.03 5.27 -29.41
C PRO A 143 1.36 5.79 -29.10
N TYR A 144 2.21 4.91 -28.59
CA TYR A 144 3.59 5.24 -28.22
C TYR A 144 4.56 4.17 -28.74
N SER A 145 5.79 4.59 -29.00
CA SER A 145 6.92 3.72 -29.27
C SER A 145 7.60 3.38 -27.95
N ASN A 146 7.92 2.12 -27.76
CA ASN A 146 8.60 1.61 -26.57
C ASN A 146 9.71 0.64 -26.99
N PRO A 147 10.83 1.13 -27.53
CA PRO A 147 11.85 0.30 -28.15
C PRO A 147 12.60 -0.63 -27.18
N ASN A 148 12.53 -0.35 -25.89
CA ASN A 148 13.16 -1.15 -24.85
C ASN A 148 12.16 -2.06 -24.11
N GLU A 149 10.90 -2.11 -24.53
CA GLU A 149 9.81 -2.88 -23.90
C GLU A 149 9.63 -2.61 -22.40
N LEU A 150 9.98 -1.39 -21.96
CA LEU A 150 9.94 -0.99 -20.56
C LEU A 150 8.49 -0.82 -20.08
N LYS A 151 8.24 -1.14 -18.81
CA LYS A 151 6.94 -0.90 -18.19
C LYS A 151 6.69 0.60 -18.02
N ILE A 152 5.44 1.02 -18.28
CA ILE A 152 4.99 2.37 -17.96
C ILE A 152 4.84 2.47 -16.45
N ARG A 153 5.56 3.41 -15.84
CA ARG A 153 5.50 3.71 -14.41
C ARG A 153 4.41 4.72 -14.07
N SER A 154 4.33 5.78 -14.87
CA SER A 154 3.35 6.84 -14.65
C SER A 154 3.06 7.64 -15.90
N GLN A 155 1.98 8.41 -15.87
CA GLN A 155 1.60 9.36 -16.91
C GLN A 155 1.40 10.73 -16.26
N LYS A 156 1.93 11.77 -16.86
CA LYS A 156 1.73 13.15 -16.44
C LYS A 156 0.86 13.86 -17.45
N TRP A 157 -0.32 14.25 -17.01
CA TRP A 157 -1.30 14.98 -17.80
C TRP A 157 -1.40 16.40 -17.27
N THR A 158 -1.51 17.37 -18.18
CA THR A 158 -1.86 18.74 -17.85
C THR A 158 -2.75 19.29 -18.94
N TYR A 159 -3.60 20.23 -18.60
CA TYR A 159 -4.37 20.97 -19.61
C TYR A 159 -4.40 22.46 -19.31
N LYS A 160 -4.53 23.26 -20.36
CA LYS A 160 -4.52 24.73 -20.30
C LYS A 160 -5.68 25.29 -21.12
N ASN A 161 -6.50 26.13 -20.52
CA ASN A 161 -7.47 26.93 -21.28
C ASN A 161 -6.72 28.01 -22.05
N LEU A 162 -6.84 28.00 -23.38
CA LEU A 162 -6.08 28.92 -24.24
C LEU A 162 -6.54 30.38 -24.16
N ALA A 163 -7.78 30.63 -23.75
CA ALA A 163 -8.30 31.99 -23.58
C ALA A 163 -7.86 32.62 -22.26
N THR A 164 -7.85 31.83 -21.17
CA THR A 164 -7.53 32.37 -19.82
C THR A 164 -6.08 32.12 -19.41
N GLY A 165 -5.37 31.22 -20.09
CA GLY A 165 -4.02 30.80 -19.73
C GLY A 165 -3.96 29.90 -18.50
N ILE A 166 -5.07 29.60 -17.82
CA ILE A 166 -5.10 28.77 -16.61
C ILE A 166 -4.69 27.33 -16.96
N LYS A 167 -3.69 26.83 -16.26
CA LYS A 167 -3.14 25.48 -16.40
C LYS A 167 -3.53 24.63 -15.20
N VAL A 168 -3.96 23.39 -15.44
CA VAL A 168 -4.41 22.43 -14.43
C VAL A 168 -3.66 21.10 -14.63
N ALA A 169 -3.26 20.47 -13.55
CA ALA A 169 -2.69 19.12 -13.56
C ALA A 169 -3.81 18.08 -13.55
N GLY A 170 -3.58 16.96 -14.24
CA GLY A 170 -4.51 15.84 -14.32
C GLY A 170 -5.02 15.62 -15.75
N LYS A 171 -5.54 14.39 -16.00
CA LYS A 171 -6.18 14.02 -17.27
C LYS A 171 -7.60 14.58 -17.30
N PRO A 172 -7.93 15.50 -18.24
CA PRO A 172 -9.29 16.01 -18.33
C PRO A 172 -10.23 14.92 -18.81
N LYS A 173 -11.35 14.76 -18.15
CA LYS A 173 -12.42 13.83 -18.58
C LYS A 173 -13.45 14.51 -19.49
N TYR A 174 -13.73 15.77 -19.21
CA TYR A 174 -14.62 16.65 -19.97
C TYR A 174 -14.30 18.11 -19.61
N PHE A 175 -14.89 19.05 -20.34
CA PHE A 175 -14.79 20.47 -20.00
C PHE A 175 -16.18 21.07 -19.75
N LYS A 176 -16.25 21.95 -18.73
CA LYS A 176 -17.50 22.61 -18.28
C LYS A 176 -17.80 23.91 -19.03
N LYS A 177 -16.89 24.41 -19.87
CA LYS A 177 -17.05 25.66 -20.63
C LYS A 177 -16.59 25.46 -22.06
N ALA A 178 -17.29 26.12 -22.98
CA ALA A 178 -16.86 26.20 -24.38
C ALA A 178 -15.50 26.90 -24.49
N GLY A 179 -14.74 26.54 -25.51
CA GLY A 179 -13.42 27.11 -25.75
C GLY A 179 -12.42 26.14 -26.34
N LYS A 180 -11.16 26.58 -26.42
CA LYS A 180 -10.03 25.74 -26.85
C LYS A 180 -9.15 25.43 -25.66
N TYR A 181 -8.81 24.16 -25.54
CA TYR A 181 -7.94 23.65 -24.47
C TYR A 181 -6.76 22.91 -25.09
N GLU A 182 -5.57 23.23 -24.61
CA GLU A 182 -4.37 22.46 -24.91
C GLU A 182 -4.19 21.38 -23.82
N VAL A 183 -4.13 20.14 -24.22
CA VAL A 183 -3.87 19.00 -23.31
C VAL A 183 -2.50 18.45 -23.63
N THR A 184 -1.68 18.22 -22.60
CA THR A 184 -0.32 17.72 -22.72
C THR A 184 -0.18 16.41 -21.96
N LEU A 185 0.50 15.44 -22.59
CA LEU A 185 0.82 14.14 -22.02
C LEU A 185 2.33 13.90 -22.05
N GLN A 186 2.87 13.35 -20.97
CA GLN A 186 4.17 12.71 -20.88
C GLN A 186 4.03 11.34 -20.23
N ILE A 187 4.82 10.37 -20.67
CA ILE A 187 4.86 9.00 -20.14
C ILE A 187 6.20 8.76 -19.47
N GLN A 188 6.21 8.17 -18.28
CA GLN A 188 7.42 7.79 -17.56
C GLN A 188 7.61 6.27 -17.61
N ASP A 189 8.81 5.83 -17.99
CA ASP A 189 9.20 4.43 -17.94
C ASP A 189 9.67 3.97 -16.55
N GLU A 190 9.91 2.68 -16.38
CA GLU A 190 10.38 2.10 -15.13
C GLU A 190 11.79 2.54 -14.73
N TRP A 191 12.58 3.07 -15.65
CA TRP A 191 13.90 3.67 -15.38
C TRP A 191 13.83 5.15 -15.03
N ASN A 192 12.61 5.70 -14.84
CA ASN A 192 12.34 7.11 -14.54
C ASN A 192 12.67 8.10 -15.67
N ASN A 193 12.73 7.67 -16.90
CA ASN A 193 12.85 8.58 -18.04
C ASN A 193 11.45 9.05 -18.45
N TRP A 194 11.30 10.36 -18.68
CA TRP A 194 10.08 10.94 -19.21
C TRP A 194 10.15 11.06 -20.72
N SER A 195 9.05 10.76 -21.40
CA SER A 195 8.89 11.09 -22.82
C SER A 195 8.97 12.59 -23.06
N ALA A 196 9.24 12.99 -24.29
CA ALA A 196 8.95 14.36 -24.71
C ALA A 196 7.46 14.68 -24.47
N PRO A 197 7.11 15.94 -24.06
CA PRO A 197 5.72 16.32 -23.95
C PRO A 197 5.05 16.36 -25.32
N LYS A 198 3.88 15.71 -25.44
CA LYS A 198 3.02 15.80 -26.64
C LYS A 198 1.76 16.55 -26.27
N ALA A 199 1.32 17.42 -27.12
CA ALA A 199 0.14 18.24 -26.91
C ALA A 199 -0.89 18.06 -28.05
N CYS A 200 -2.17 18.14 -27.69
CA CYS A 200 -3.27 18.28 -28.65
C CYS A 200 -4.20 19.40 -28.24
N ILE A 201 -4.88 20.00 -29.21
CA ILE A 201 -5.88 21.04 -28.97
C ILE A 201 -7.27 20.41 -29.09
N ILE A 202 -8.08 20.63 -28.04
CA ILE A 202 -9.47 20.21 -27.98
C ILE A 202 -10.37 21.43 -28.13
N LYS A 203 -11.35 21.35 -29.01
CA LYS A 203 -12.39 22.35 -29.20
C LYS A 203 -13.66 21.91 -28.48
N ILE A 204 -14.19 22.75 -27.61
CA ILE A 204 -15.46 22.55 -26.92
C ILE A 204 -16.46 23.57 -27.50
N GLY A 205 -17.50 23.08 -28.15
CA GLY A 205 -18.58 23.88 -28.68
C GLY A 205 -19.56 24.34 -27.59
N ASN A 206 -20.59 25.08 -27.99
CA ASN A 206 -21.62 25.59 -27.08
C ASN A 206 -22.74 24.58 -26.78
N THR A 207 -22.78 23.45 -27.46
CA THR A 207 -23.75 22.39 -27.17
C THR A 207 -23.45 21.80 -25.80
N ILE A 208 -24.45 21.68 -24.95
CA ILE A 208 -24.36 21.09 -23.63
C ILE A 208 -24.97 19.69 -23.71
N ILE A 209 -24.22 18.66 -23.35
CA ILE A 209 -24.82 17.37 -23.05
C ILE A 209 -25.41 17.49 -21.65
N GLN A 210 -26.72 17.65 -21.57
CA GLN A 210 -27.44 17.48 -20.31
C GLN A 210 -27.29 16.02 -19.90
N ARG A 211 -26.50 15.77 -18.84
CA ARG A 211 -26.61 14.52 -18.10
C ARG A 211 -27.90 14.63 -17.30
N ASP A 212 -28.99 14.12 -17.90
CA ASP A 212 -30.24 13.93 -17.20
C ASP A 212 -29.96 13.01 -15.99
N GLY A 213 -30.27 13.48 -14.80
CA GLY A 213 -30.14 12.67 -13.58
C GLY A 213 -30.94 11.38 -13.68
N TYR A 214 -32.08 11.39 -14.38
CA TYR A 214 -32.84 10.20 -14.73
C TYR A 214 -31.95 9.17 -15.45
N TYR A 215 -31.20 9.58 -16.47
CA TYR A 215 -30.30 8.70 -17.21
C TYR A 215 -29.20 8.13 -16.30
N LEU A 216 -28.62 8.94 -15.41
CA LEU A 216 -27.56 8.50 -14.51
C LEU A 216 -28.05 7.44 -13.52
N PHE A 217 -29.22 7.63 -12.91
CA PHE A 217 -29.78 6.63 -11.99
C PHE A 217 -30.32 5.38 -12.71
N MET A 218 -30.84 5.52 -13.92
CA MET A 218 -31.43 4.41 -14.68
C MET A 218 -30.40 3.61 -15.49
N LYS A 219 -29.34 4.23 -15.97
CA LYS A 219 -28.33 3.63 -16.89
C LYS A 219 -26.91 3.65 -16.34
N GLY A 220 -26.63 4.43 -15.32
CA GLY A 220 -25.34 4.43 -14.63
C GLY A 220 -25.09 3.09 -13.96
N LYS A 221 -23.83 2.72 -13.86
CA LYS A 221 -23.42 1.50 -13.16
C LYS A 221 -23.02 1.85 -11.74
N PRO A 222 -23.34 0.99 -10.75
CA PRO A 222 -22.82 1.17 -9.39
C PRO A 222 -21.32 1.43 -9.39
N GLY A 223 -20.87 2.44 -8.64
CA GLY A 223 -19.48 2.90 -8.61
C GLY A 223 -19.13 4.00 -9.63
N ASP A 224 -20.02 4.36 -10.57
CA ASP A 224 -19.78 5.50 -11.47
C ASP A 224 -19.76 6.82 -10.71
N LEU A 225 -18.87 7.75 -11.11
CA LEU A 225 -18.84 9.09 -10.55
C LEU A 225 -19.95 9.96 -11.11
N LEU A 226 -20.62 10.69 -10.24
CA LEU A 226 -21.72 11.63 -10.57
C LEU A 226 -21.21 13.09 -10.52
N GLU A 227 -20.26 13.41 -11.37
CA GLU A 227 -19.73 14.77 -11.47
C GLU A 227 -20.72 15.72 -12.15
N GLY A 228 -20.96 16.87 -11.54
CA GLY A 228 -21.80 17.95 -12.10
C GLY A 228 -23.29 17.62 -12.17
N TYR A 229 -23.74 16.55 -11.55
CA TYR A 229 -25.15 16.17 -11.46
C TYR A 229 -25.93 17.09 -10.50
N ILE A 230 -25.33 17.34 -9.34
CA ILE A 230 -25.88 18.26 -8.35
C ILE A 230 -24.92 19.43 -8.25
N ASP A 231 -25.36 20.63 -8.62
CA ASP A 231 -24.56 21.86 -8.55
C ASP A 231 -24.49 22.41 -7.11
N LYS A 232 -24.74 21.55 -6.13
CA LYS A 232 -24.69 21.87 -4.70
C LYS A 232 -23.78 20.89 -3.97
N ASP A 233 -23.25 21.34 -2.85
CA ASP A 233 -22.54 20.48 -1.90
C ASP A 233 -23.53 19.46 -1.30
N TYR A 234 -23.24 18.16 -1.39
CA TYR A 234 -24.08 17.11 -0.81
C TYR A 234 -24.28 17.28 0.71
N ASN A 235 -23.36 17.96 1.39
CA ASN A 235 -23.52 18.29 2.81
C ASN A 235 -24.71 19.23 3.10
N THR A 236 -25.24 19.93 2.07
CA THR A 236 -26.42 20.81 2.22
C THR A 236 -27.76 20.05 2.16
N PHE A 237 -27.75 18.76 1.81
CA PHE A 237 -28.97 17.94 1.90
C PHE A 237 -29.49 17.96 3.34
N GLU A 238 -30.78 17.85 3.51
CA GLU A 238 -31.38 17.67 4.83
C GLU A 238 -31.01 16.30 5.41
N SER A 239 -30.90 16.21 6.73
CA SER A 239 -30.71 14.91 7.37
C SER A 239 -31.99 14.08 7.27
N ALA A 240 -31.88 12.79 6.97
CA ALA A 240 -33.02 11.88 7.06
C ALA A 240 -33.61 11.96 8.49
N ALA A 241 -34.92 12.17 8.57
CA ALA A 241 -35.59 12.43 9.84
C ALA A 241 -35.73 11.16 10.68
N ASP A 242 -36.15 10.07 10.03
CA ASP A 242 -36.47 8.82 10.71
C ASP A 242 -35.38 7.77 10.44
N VAL A 243 -34.45 7.64 11.39
CA VAL A 243 -33.33 6.71 11.33
C VAL A 243 -33.28 5.88 12.60
N GLU A 244 -33.54 4.59 12.49
CA GLU A 244 -33.35 3.61 13.56
C GLU A 244 -31.96 3.00 13.46
N ILE A 245 -31.29 2.83 14.62
CA ILE A 245 -29.94 2.25 14.69
C ILE A 245 -29.99 1.05 15.65
N GLU A 246 -29.47 -0.09 15.20
CA GLU A 246 -29.35 -1.31 16.01
C GLU A 246 -27.95 -1.88 15.86
N ASP A 247 -27.24 -2.11 16.96
CA ASP A 247 -25.95 -2.77 17.00
C ASP A 247 -26.11 -4.28 17.24
N LYS A 248 -25.30 -5.08 16.55
CA LYS A 248 -25.15 -6.50 16.80
C LYS A 248 -23.83 -6.77 17.51
N GLU A 249 -23.96 -7.43 18.66
CA GLU A 249 -22.83 -7.85 19.45
C GLU A 249 -21.94 -8.86 18.72
N GLY A 250 -20.68 -8.84 19.05
CA GLY A 250 -19.65 -9.72 18.56
C GLY A 250 -18.28 -9.11 18.80
N THR A 251 -17.25 -9.91 18.77
CA THR A 251 -15.89 -9.45 19.05
C THR A 251 -15.23 -8.86 17.80
N LEU A 252 -14.83 -7.59 17.87
CA LEU A 252 -14.03 -6.92 16.83
C LEU A 252 -12.63 -6.62 17.36
N ILE A 253 -11.63 -7.32 16.88
CA ILE A 253 -10.22 -7.04 17.13
C ILE A 253 -9.72 -6.08 16.05
N VAL A 254 -9.15 -4.93 16.45
CA VAL A 254 -8.54 -3.96 15.54
C VAL A 254 -7.05 -3.81 15.87
N SER A 255 -6.18 -4.17 14.94
CA SER A 255 -4.74 -3.95 14.98
C SER A 255 -4.36 -2.96 13.87
N ASN A 256 -4.39 -1.67 14.22
CA ASN A 256 -4.01 -0.56 13.33
C ASN A 256 -3.07 0.44 14.04
N SER A 257 -2.50 0.08 15.18
CA SER A 257 -1.57 0.95 15.90
C SER A 257 -0.43 0.15 16.54
N PRO A 258 0.85 0.55 16.33
CA PRO A 258 1.22 1.66 15.46
C PRO A 258 0.92 1.36 13.99
N GLU A 259 0.39 2.33 13.25
CA GLU A 259 0.17 2.16 11.82
C GLU A 259 1.50 2.04 11.09
N ARG A 260 2.48 2.89 11.42
CA ARG A 260 3.84 2.87 10.86
C ARG A 260 4.78 2.07 11.76
N VAL A 261 5.12 0.88 11.32
CA VAL A 261 5.92 -0.10 12.07
C VAL A 261 7.39 0.02 11.72
N SER A 262 8.22 0.48 12.66
CA SER A 262 9.67 0.70 12.45
C SER A 262 10.57 -0.45 12.94
N THR A 263 10.06 -1.33 13.80
CA THR A 263 10.81 -2.44 14.41
C THR A 263 10.00 -3.72 14.45
N SER A 264 10.66 -4.87 14.68
CA SER A 264 9.98 -6.12 15.02
C SER A 264 9.36 -6.03 16.41
N GLY A 265 8.19 -6.64 16.59
CA GLY A 265 7.49 -6.66 17.87
C GLY A 265 6.02 -7.06 17.74
N MET A 266 5.39 -7.17 18.91
CA MET A 266 3.97 -7.47 19.02
C MET A 266 3.14 -6.20 18.74
N LEU A 267 2.26 -6.28 17.76
CA LEU A 267 1.35 -5.20 17.38
C LEU A 267 0.06 -5.25 18.21
N TYR A 268 -0.53 -6.44 18.34
CA TYR A 268 -1.69 -6.67 19.19
C TYR A 268 -1.77 -8.12 19.65
N LYS A 269 -2.36 -8.32 20.82
CA LYS A 269 -2.68 -9.64 21.37
C LYS A 269 -3.90 -9.54 22.26
N ASP A 270 -4.86 -10.45 22.09
CA ASP A 270 -6.00 -10.58 22.97
C ASP A 270 -6.54 -12.01 22.96
N THR A 271 -7.24 -12.37 24.02
CA THR A 271 -7.92 -13.67 24.18
C THR A 271 -9.43 -13.45 24.11
N VAL A 272 -10.05 -14.12 23.16
CA VAL A 272 -11.47 -13.94 22.83
C VAL A 272 -12.12 -15.30 22.56
N SER A 273 -13.45 -15.35 22.52
CA SER A 273 -14.22 -16.56 22.20
C SER A 273 -15.44 -16.24 21.35
N GLY A 274 -16.05 -17.28 20.78
CA GLY A 274 -17.26 -17.14 19.97
C GLY A 274 -17.02 -16.52 18.61
N LYS A 275 -17.99 -15.70 18.15
CA LYS A 275 -17.95 -15.06 16.83
C LYS A 275 -17.28 -13.71 16.87
N GLY A 276 -16.42 -13.44 15.89
CA GLY A 276 -15.75 -12.16 15.83
C GLY A 276 -15.11 -11.87 14.48
N ARG A 277 -14.44 -10.73 14.45
CA ARG A 277 -13.68 -10.21 13.30
C ARG A 277 -12.35 -9.68 13.76
N LEU A 278 -11.31 -9.91 12.94
CA LEU A 278 -10.01 -9.31 13.13
C LEU A 278 -9.70 -8.43 11.92
N LEU A 279 -9.31 -7.19 12.18
CA LEU A 279 -8.86 -6.20 11.22
C LEU A 279 -7.39 -5.89 11.46
N VAL A 280 -6.60 -5.85 10.39
CA VAL A 280 -5.20 -5.43 10.42
C VAL A 280 -4.95 -4.35 9.37
N HIS A 281 -4.15 -3.33 9.75
CA HIS A 281 -3.67 -2.30 8.82
C HIS A 281 -2.36 -1.72 9.33
N HIS A 282 -1.26 -2.05 8.66
CA HIS A 282 0.07 -1.60 9.07
C HIS A 282 0.95 -1.30 7.86
N GLN A 283 1.80 -0.27 7.99
CA GLN A 283 2.79 0.14 7.01
C GLN A 283 4.19 -0.15 7.54
N ASN A 284 5.05 -0.76 6.75
CA ASN A 284 6.45 -0.95 7.14
C ASN A 284 7.21 0.39 7.04
N ALA A 285 7.62 0.94 8.16
CA ALA A 285 8.47 2.14 8.26
C ALA A 285 9.96 1.81 8.49
N ALA A 286 10.32 0.52 8.63
CA ALA A 286 11.72 0.10 8.80
C ALA A 286 12.51 0.18 7.48
N GLU A 287 13.82 0.35 7.58
CA GLU A 287 14.72 0.32 6.41
C GLU A 287 14.89 -1.09 5.82
N ILE A 288 14.50 -2.13 6.55
CA ILE A 288 14.61 -3.53 6.15
C ILE A 288 13.25 -4.13 5.83
N ASN A 289 13.27 -5.21 5.07
CA ASN A 289 12.06 -5.97 4.79
C ASN A 289 11.55 -6.67 6.05
N LYS A 290 10.25 -6.57 6.25
CA LYS A 290 9.53 -7.19 7.36
C LYS A 290 8.52 -8.23 6.84
N LYS A 291 7.90 -8.93 7.77
CA LYS A 291 6.68 -9.69 7.53
C LYS A 291 5.65 -9.40 8.63
N LEU A 292 4.38 -9.41 8.24
CA LEU A 292 3.24 -9.37 9.14
C LEU A 292 2.75 -10.80 9.37
N VAL A 293 2.59 -11.17 10.64
CA VAL A 293 2.15 -12.50 11.04
C VAL A 293 0.92 -12.39 11.92
N ILE A 294 -0.04 -13.28 11.73
CA ILE A 294 -1.20 -13.48 12.61
C ILE A 294 -1.17 -14.94 13.04
N THR A 295 -1.16 -15.17 14.35
CA THR A 295 -1.30 -16.50 14.94
C THR A 295 -2.52 -16.60 15.81
N ALA A 296 -2.98 -17.83 16.04
CA ALA A 296 -4.04 -18.17 17.00
C ALA A 296 -3.60 -19.37 17.82
N ALA A 297 -3.86 -19.39 19.12
CA ALA A 297 -3.60 -20.50 20.02
C ALA A 297 -4.78 -20.71 20.96
N ALA A 298 -5.05 -21.97 21.37
CA ALA A 298 -5.98 -22.23 22.45
C ALA A 298 -5.42 -21.64 23.75
N SER A 299 -6.26 -20.94 24.51
CA SER A 299 -5.88 -20.26 25.75
C SER A 299 -6.13 -21.12 26.98
N ASP A 300 -7.07 -22.05 26.88
CA ASP A 300 -7.43 -23.00 27.91
C ASP A 300 -6.55 -24.26 27.82
N ASN A 301 -6.67 -25.18 28.76
CA ASN A 301 -5.90 -26.42 28.78
C ASN A 301 -6.48 -27.52 27.86
N GLU A 302 -7.42 -27.16 26.99
CA GLU A 302 -8.10 -28.05 26.06
C GLU A 302 -7.96 -27.55 24.63
N ASP A 303 -8.10 -28.47 23.68
CA ASP A 303 -8.11 -28.14 22.26
C ASP A 303 -9.34 -27.28 21.93
N VAL A 304 -9.14 -26.25 21.09
CA VAL A 304 -10.20 -25.35 20.66
C VAL A 304 -10.37 -25.41 19.15
N ASN A 305 -11.59 -25.60 18.67
CA ASN A 305 -11.91 -25.52 17.26
C ASN A 305 -12.12 -24.06 16.84
N LEU A 306 -11.29 -23.62 15.91
CA LEU A 306 -11.35 -22.28 15.31
C LEU A 306 -11.70 -22.38 13.83
N SER A 307 -12.75 -21.69 13.44
CA SER A 307 -13.13 -21.52 12.06
C SER A 307 -12.82 -20.09 11.59
N ILE A 308 -12.03 -19.96 10.51
CA ILE A 308 -11.74 -18.69 9.85
C ILE A 308 -12.52 -18.62 8.55
N SER A 309 -13.26 -17.54 8.35
CA SER A 309 -14.01 -17.25 7.13
C SER A 309 -13.73 -15.83 6.63
N ASN A 310 -14.14 -15.52 5.41
CA ASN A 310 -14.04 -14.20 4.80
C ASN A 310 -12.64 -13.57 4.88
N LYS A 311 -11.58 -14.40 4.93
CA LYS A 311 -10.20 -13.91 5.04
C LYS A 311 -9.77 -13.18 3.77
N ALA A 312 -9.55 -11.88 3.87
CA ALA A 312 -9.15 -11.00 2.78
C ALA A 312 -8.06 -10.03 3.26
N ILE A 313 -6.80 -10.46 3.14
CA ILE A 313 -5.63 -9.64 3.47
C ILE A 313 -4.87 -9.35 2.18
N LYS A 314 -4.63 -8.06 1.90
CA LYS A 314 -4.01 -7.54 0.68
C LYS A 314 -2.75 -6.74 1.01
N GLY A 315 -1.93 -6.55 0.00
CA GLY A 315 -0.58 -6.01 0.14
C GLY A 315 0.47 -7.12 0.15
N PRO A 316 1.77 -6.81 0.35
CA PRO A 316 2.32 -5.46 0.52
C PRO A 316 2.20 -4.58 -0.74
N SER A 317 1.90 -3.31 -0.58
CA SER A 317 1.77 -2.33 -1.67
C SER A 317 1.95 -0.90 -1.14
N ARG A 318 2.44 0.02 -1.98
CA ARG A 318 2.51 1.45 -1.64
C ARG A 318 1.19 2.21 -1.84
N ASP A 319 0.23 1.58 -2.51
CA ASP A 319 -1.10 2.14 -2.71
C ASP A 319 -1.98 1.83 -1.50
N ILE A 320 -2.03 2.75 -0.54
CA ILE A 320 -2.74 2.59 0.72
C ILE A 320 -4.25 2.44 0.47
N LEU A 321 -4.84 3.37 -0.29
CA LEU A 321 -6.29 3.36 -0.57
C LEU A 321 -6.71 2.16 -1.40
N GLY A 322 -5.98 1.86 -2.47
CA GLY A 322 -6.26 0.71 -3.33
C GLY A 322 -6.09 -0.63 -2.62
N THR A 323 -5.14 -0.72 -1.67
CA THR A 323 -4.97 -1.92 -0.83
C THR A 323 -6.16 -2.12 0.10
N GLY A 324 -6.64 -1.04 0.76
CA GLY A 324 -7.84 -1.06 1.59
C GLY A 324 -9.10 -1.44 0.80
N GLN A 325 -9.30 -0.82 -0.38
CA GLN A 325 -10.41 -1.17 -1.28
C GLN A 325 -10.38 -2.64 -1.72
N ALA A 326 -9.20 -3.13 -2.14
CA ALA A 326 -9.05 -4.51 -2.59
C ALA A 326 -9.33 -5.52 -1.46
N ALA A 327 -8.87 -5.23 -0.24
CA ALA A 327 -9.15 -6.05 0.93
C ALA A 327 -10.65 -6.09 1.24
N LEU A 328 -11.29 -4.92 1.29
CA LEU A 328 -12.73 -4.82 1.57
C LEU A 328 -13.56 -5.49 0.48
N ARG A 329 -13.25 -5.28 -0.81
CA ARG A 329 -13.95 -5.93 -1.91
C ARG A 329 -13.93 -7.46 -1.80
N GLU A 330 -12.76 -8.04 -1.54
CA GLU A 330 -12.66 -9.50 -1.37
C GLU A 330 -13.38 -9.99 -0.12
N TYR A 331 -13.28 -9.26 0.98
CA TYR A 331 -14.00 -9.56 2.22
C TYR A 331 -15.53 -9.59 2.01
N LEU A 332 -16.10 -8.57 1.35
CA LEU A 332 -17.54 -8.47 1.10
C LEU A 332 -18.09 -9.54 0.12
N LYS A 333 -17.25 -10.09 -0.76
CA LYS A 333 -17.62 -11.23 -1.61
C LYS A 333 -17.93 -12.47 -0.80
N GLY A 334 -17.30 -12.59 0.37
CA GLY A 334 -17.38 -13.77 1.22
C GLY A 334 -16.63 -14.95 0.60
N ILE A 335 -15.83 -15.68 1.36
CA ILE A 335 -15.07 -16.81 0.83
C ILE A 335 -14.86 -17.89 1.89
N VAL A 336 -14.48 -19.04 1.37
CA VAL A 336 -14.02 -20.30 1.90
C VAL A 336 -13.65 -20.30 3.38
N LYS A 337 -14.37 -21.10 4.10
CA LYS A 337 -14.15 -21.42 5.50
C LYS A 337 -12.95 -22.37 5.63
N LYS A 338 -12.01 -22.05 6.54
CA LYS A 338 -10.90 -22.93 6.93
C LYS A 338 -10.98 -23.20 8.43
N ASN A 339 -10.99 -24.49 8.79
CA ASN A 339 -11.07 -24.93 10.18
C ASN A 339 -9.67 -25.32 10.69
N TYR A 340 -9.44 -25.04 11.96
CA TYR A 340 -8.24 -25.38 12.71
C TYR A 340 -8.65 -26.02 14.04
N THR A 341 -7.90 -27.00 14.50
CA THR A 341 -7.94 -27.46 15.89
C THR A 341 -6.68 -26.88 16.55
N LEU A 342 -6.87 -25.92 17.42
CA LEU A 342 -5.80 -25.24 18.15
C LEU A 342 -5.48 -26.02 19.41
N LYS A 343 -4.18 -26.18 19.68
CA LYS A 343 -3.71 -26.81 20.92
C LYS A 343 -3.32 -25.77 21.96
N PRO A 344 -3.39 -26.12 23.25
CA PRO A 344 -2.96 -25.24 24.33
C PRO A 344 -1.51 -24.80 24.18
N GLY A 345 -1.31 -23.47 24.16
CA GLY A 345 0.02 -22.87 24.10
C GLY A 345 0.80 -23.04 22.79
N GLU A 346 0.25 -23.73 21.77
CA GLU A 346 0.89 -23.92 20.47
C GLU A 346 0.32 -22.90 19.45
N PRO A 347 1.09 -21.87 19.02
CA PRO A 347 0.61 -20.88 18.07
C PRO A 347 0.46 -21.48 16.66
N GLN A 348 -0.77 -21.51 16.16
CA GLN A 348 -1.05 -21.85 14.77
C GLN A 348 -0.95 -20.62 13.90
N CYS A 349 -0.15 -20.64 12.84
CA CYS A 349 -0.07 -19.55 11.88
C CYS A 349 -1.36 -19.45 11.04
N ILE A 350 -2.07 -18.34 11.16
CA ILE A 350 -3.28 -18.00 10.39
C ILE A 350 -2.91 -17.20 9.13
N TYR A 351 -1.92 -16.33 9.24
CA TYR A 351 -1.41 -15.53 8.13
C TYR A 351 0.07 -15.21 8.32
N ASP A 352 0.85 -15.35 7.24
CA ASP A 352 2.23 -14.89 7.11
C ASP A 352 2.38 -14.21 5.75
N SER A 353 2.79 -12.97 5.74
CA SER A 353 2.94 -12.17 4.52
C SER A 353 4.17 -12.55 3.69
N SER A 354 5.12 -13.32 4.22
CA SER A 354 6.37 -13.68 3.52
C SER A 354 6.16 -14.57 2.30
N GLY A 355 5.01 -15.29 2.23
CA GLY A 355 4.69 -16.18 1.12
C GLY A 355 4.40 -15.51 -0.24
N ASN A 356 4.15 -14.20 -0.27
CA ASN A 356 3.72 -13.49 -1.49
C ASN A 356 4.76 -12.48 -2.00
N LYS A 357 5.14 -11.52 -1.15
CA LYS A 357 6.11 -10.46 -1.44
C LYS A 357 6.74 -9.99 -0.13
N ALA A 358 8.01 -9.60 -0.17
CA ALA A 358 8.63 -8.92 0.96
C ALA A 358 7.86 -7.64 1.30
N TRP A 359 7.54 -7.45 2.57
CA TRP A 359 6.94 -6.20 3.08
C TRP A 359 8.03 -5.14 3.19
N LYS A 360 8.20 -4.40 2.08
CA LYS A 360 9.24 -3.38 1.93
C LYS A 360 8.84 -2.09 2.65
N LYS A 361 9.84 -1.23 2.88
CA LYS A 361 9.61 0.13 3.40
C LYS A 361 8.54 0.85 2.59
N GLU A 362 7.61 1.51 3.29
CA GLU A 362 6.44 2.25 2.80
C GLU A 362 5.35 1.36 2.16
N ASP A 363 5.49 0.05 2.14
CA ASP A 363 4.40 -0.82 1.75
C ASP A 363 3.39 -1.00 2.90
N VAL A 364 2.11 -1.05 2.58
CA VAL A 364 1.02 -1.32 3.51
C VAL A 364 0.48 -2.73 3.32
N ILE A 365 0.10 -3.37 4.42
CA ILE A 365 -0.72 -4.59 4.45
C ILE A 365 -2.02 -4.24 5.15
N SER A 366 -3.14 -4.58 4.53
CA SER A 366 -4.48 -4.32 5.07
C SER A 366 -5.39 -5.51 4.87
N GLY A 367 -6.22 -5.82 5.86
CA GLY A 367 -7.15 -6.92 5.69
C GLY A 367 -8.10 -7.16 6.85
N LEU A 368 -9.01 -8.09 6.58
CA LEU A 368 -10.01 -8.57 7.52
C LEU A 368 -10.11 -10.10 7.43
N LEU A 369 -10.56 -10.69 8.53
CA LEU A 369 -11.05 -12.06 8.58
C LEU A 369 -12.15 -12.15 9.63
N ASP A 370 -13.13 -13.03 9.43
CA ASP A 370 -14.10 -13.42 10.45
C ASP A 370 -13.65 -14.74 11.08
N PHE A 371 -13.91 -14.89 12.37
CA PHE A 371 -13.63 -16.10 13.12
C PHE A 371 -14.85 -16.57 13.94
N GLU A 372 -14.86 -17.86 14.24
CA GLU A 372 -15.79 -18.48 15.18
C GLU A 372 -15.04 -19.58 15.93
N SER A 373 -15.06 -19.56 17.26
CA SER A 373 -14.42 -20.56 18.12
C SER A 373 -15.40 -21.11 19.15
N ASP A 374 -15.19 -22.37 19.55
CA ASP A 374 -15.95 -23.05 20.62
C ASP A 374 -15.31 -22.91 22.01
N GLY A 375 -14.14 -22.24 22.09
CA GLY A 375 -13.41 -21.94 23.34
C GLY A 375 -12.60 -20.64 23.23
N ASN A 376 -11.77 -20.37 24.22
CA ASN A 376 -10.93 -19.18 24.29
C ASN A 376 -9.73 -19.29 23.34
N VAL A 377 -9.59 -18.34 22.43
CA VAL A 377 -8.51 -18.23 21.45
C VAL A 377 -7.71 -16.96 21.67
N THR A 378 -6.41 -17.10 21.83
CA THR A 378 -5.48 -15.97 21.83
C THR A 378 -5.01 -15.69 20.42
N PHE A 379 -5.45 -14.56 19.85
CA PHE A 379 -4.89 -14.02 18.61
C PHE A 379 -3.67 -13.16 18.92
N THR A 380 -2.61 -13.30 18.11
CA THR A 380 -1.42 -12.44 18.16
C THR A 380 -1.13 -11.91 16.78
N VAL A 381 -0.99 -10.58 16.67
CA VAL A 381 -0.53 -9.87 15.47
C VAL A 381 0.86 -9.33 15.74
N ALA A 382 1.82 -9.65 14.87
CA ALA A 382 3.21 -9.27 15.05
C ALA A 382 3.88 -8.82 13.75
N SER A 383 4.84 -7.92 13.88
CA SER A 383 5.82 -7.58 12.84
C SER A 383 7.13 -8.28 13.14
N LEU A 384 7.66 -9.01 12.17
CA LEU A 384 8.92 -9.75 12.30
C LEU A 384 9.87 -9.38 11.16
N ASP A 385 11.15 -9.65 11.34
CA ASP A 385 12.09 -9.68 10.23
C ASP A 385 11.74 -10.84 9.29
N VAL A 386 11.90 -10.65 8.00
CA VAL A 386 11.40 -11.60 6.99
C VAL A 386 11.88 -13.04 7.20
N ASN A 387 13.08 -13.23 7.73
CA ASN A 387 13.71 -14.53 7.98
C ASN A 387 13.47 -15.08 9.40
N SER A 388 12.75 -14.38 10.26
CA SER A 388 12.46 -14.84 11.63
C SER A 388 11.45 -15.98 11.61
N GLU A 389 11.62 -16.94 12.50
CA GLU A 389 10.63 -18.01 12.73
C GLU A 389 9.40 -17.46 13.44
N VAL A 390 8.26 -18.13 13.27
CA VAL A 390 6.96 -17.70 13.81
C VAL A 390 6.69 -18.30 15.20
N ASP A 391 7.50 -19.29 15.60
CA ASP A 391 7.20 -20.17 16.73
C ASP A 391 7.37 -19.53 18.10
N ASN A 392 8.05 -18.39 18.22
CA ASN A 392 8.35 -17.77 19.52
C ASN A 392 7.90 -16.33 19.63
N LEU A 393 6.59 -16.07 19.45
CA LEU A 393 6.01 -14.74 19.55
C LEU A 393 5.86 -14.24 21.00
N SER A 394 5.96 -15.13 22.01
CA SER A 394 5.79 -14.79 23.43
C SER A 394 6.86 -13.83 23.96
N ASN A 395 8.06 -13.85 23.37
CA ASN A 395 9.19 -13.00 23.78
C ASN A 395 9.26 -11.65 23.06
N LEU A 396 8.29 -11.35 22.20
CA LEU A 396 8.26 -10.08 21.48
C LEU A 396 7.88 -8.93 22.42
N SER A 397 8.64 -7.84 22.37
CA SER A 397 8.27 -6.60 23.02
C SER A 397 6.99 -6.03 22.37
N VAL A 398 6.09 -5.50 23.20
CA VAL A 398 4.90 -4.82 22.73
C VAL A 398 5.29 -3.50 22.06
N LEU A 399 4.84 -3.26 20.84
CA LEU A 399 5.08 -2.01 20.14
C LEU A 399 4.19 -0.89 20.72
N LYS A 400 4.80 0.28 20.93
CA LYS A 400 4.09 1.43 21.47
C LYS A 400 2.99 1.87 20.49
N ARG A 401 1.79 2.13 21.02
CA ARG A 401 0.66 2.69 20.27
C ARG A 401 0.96 4.11 19.78
N ASP A 402 0.54 4.44 18.57
CA ASP A 402 0.41 5.79 18.04
C ASP A 402 -1.05 6.30 18.16
N ASN A 403 -1.44 7.29 17.38
CA ASN A 403 -2.79 7.86 17.42
C ASN A 403 -3.85 7.03 16.67
N HIS A 404 -3.46 5.92 16.03
CA HIS A 404 -4.39 5.04 15.33
C HIS A 404 -5.08 4.05 16.28
N ILE A 405 -6.04 3.30 15.76
CA ILE A 405 -6.93 2.46 16.55
C ILE A 405 -6.28 1.10 16.83
N ARG A 406 -6.24 0.73 18.11
CA ARG A 406 -5.86 -0.60 18.56
C ARG A 406 -6.75 -0.98 19.75
N GLY A 407 -7.40 -2.15 19.66
CA GLY A 407 -8.24 -2.62 20.74
C GLY A 407 -9.21 -3.72 20.33
N THR A 408 -9.96 -4.21 21.31
CA THR A 408 -11.06 -5.15 21.14
C THR A 408 -12.36 -4.47 21.52
N PHE A 409 -13.36 -4.58 20.65
CA PHE A 409 -14.64 -3.89 20.70
C PHE A 409 -15.78 -4.91 20.68
N GLY A 410 -16.95 -4.54 21.23
CA GLY A 410 -18.10 -5.42 21.40
C GLY A 410 -19.13 -5.41 20.27
N VAL A 411 -18.88 -4.68 19.17
CA VAL A 411 -19.84 -4.52 18.05
C VAL A 411 -19.15 -4.87 16.74
N ILE A 412 -19.72 -5.77 15.94
CA ILE A 412 -19.23 -6.17 14.62
C ILE A 412 -20.12 -5.73 13.47
N GLU A 413 -21.39 -5.46 13.76
CA GLU A 413 -22.39 -5.04 12.77
C GLU A 413 -23.27 -3.94 13.35
N ARG A 414 -23.66 -2.99 12.47
CA ARG A 414 -24.60 -1.91 12.77
C ARG A 414 -25.63 -1.80 11.68
N TYR A 415 -26.90 -1.81 12.07
CA TYR A 415 -28.03 -1.69 11.16
C TYR A 415 -28.59 -0.27 11.22
N TYR A 416 -28.74 0.34 10.06
CA TYR A 416 -29.46 1.58 9.87
C TYR A 416 -30.74 1.28 9.10
N THR A 417 -31.89 1.57 9.68
CA THR A 417 -33.17 1.60 8.95
C THR A 417 -33.54 3.06 8.72
N VAL A 418 -33.50 3.48 7.45
CA VAL A 418 -33.81 4.86 7.04
C VAL A 418 -35.20 4.87 6.44
N ASP A 419 -36.16 5.53 7.09
CA ASP A 419 -37.50 5.67 6.57
C ASP A 419 -37.63 6.95 5.72
N LEU A 420 -37.86 6.77 4.43
CA LEU A 420 -38.01 7.83 3.44
C LEU A 420 -39.46 7.91 2.90
N ALA A 421 -40.44 7.37 3.64
CA ALA A 421 -41.82 7.37 3.19
C ALA A 421 -42.40 8.77 2.98
N GLN A 422 -41.93 9.75 3.77
CA GLN A 422 -42.37 11.14 3.74
C GLN A 422 -41.36 12.08 3.06
N ILE A 423 -40.37 11.54 2.33
CA ILE A 423 -39.34 12.36 1.72
C ILE A 423 -39.89 13.17 0.56
N ASP A 424 -39.74 14.49 0.59
CA ASP A 424 -40.16 15.41 -0.44
C ASP A 424 -39.00 16.17 -1.10
N GLN A 425 -37.79 16.04 -0.61
CA GLN A 425 -36.54 16.57 -1.14
C GLN A 425 -35.34 15.67 -0.85
N PRO A 426 -34.20 15.87 -1.51
CA PRO A 426 -33.01 15.04 -1.27
C PRO A 426 -32.59 15.07 0.21
N ALA A 427 -32.34 13.87 0.77
CA ALA A 427 -31.92 13.70 2.15
C ALA A 427 -30.57 13.01 2.25
N LYS A 428 -29.94 13.07 3.44
CA LYS A 428 -28.66 12.43 3.71
C LYS A 428 -28.68 11.62 5.00
N LEU A 429 -27.89 10.56 4.99
CA LEU A 429 -27.41 9.85 6.18
C LEU A 429 -25.90 10.04 6.27
N VAL A 430 -25.39 10.52 7.41
CA VAL A 430 -23.94 10.68 7.64
C VAL A 430 -23.50 9.61 8.63
N ILE A 431 -22.46 8.86 8.29
CA ILE A 431 -21.95 7.76 9.11
C ILE A 431 -20.53 8.07 9.56
N GLY A 432 -20.21 7.82 10.83
CA GLY A 432 -18.90 8.02 11.44
C GLY A 432 -18.61 9.48 11.82
N LYS A 433 -19.63 10.31 12.03
CA LYS A 433 -19.50 11.76 12.21
C LYS A 433 -18.97 12.14 13.59
N SER A 434 -19.38 11.46 14.64
CA SER A 434 -19.13 11.92 16.02
C SER A 434 -18.78 10.76 16.95
N SER A 435 -18.14 11.09 18.07
CA SER A 435 -17.80 10.11 19.11
C SER A 435 -19.03 9.38 19.69
N ALA A 436 -20.22 9.99 19.62
CA ALA A 436 -21.46 9.31 20.02
C ALA A 436 -21.81 8.08 19.16
N GLU A 437 -21.27 8.01 17.93
CA GLU A 437 -21.45 6.86 17.04
C GLU A 437 -20.31 5.83 17.17
N TRP A 438 -19.15 6.22 17.75
CA TRP A 438 -17.99 5.35 17.78
C TRP A 438 -18.16 4.23 18.81
N VAL A 439 -17.86 3.00 18.37
CA VAL A 439 -17.86 1.89 19.31
C VAL A 439 -16.68 2.03 20.26
N THR A 440 -16.94 1.76 21.53
CA THR A 440 -15.94 1.77 22.60
C THR A 440 -15.45 0.36 22.89
N GLY A 441 -14.23 0.24 23.33
CA GLY A 441 -13.58 -1.03 23.63
C GLY A 441 -12.38 -0.85 24.55
N LYS A 442 -11.53 -1.86 24.58
CA LYS A 442 -10.35 -1.88 25.45
C LYS A 442 -9.11 -2.32 24.65
N ASP A 443 -8.00 -1.63 24.83
CA ASP A 443 -6.69 -2.13 24.40
C ASP A 443 -6.22 -3.20 25.40
N ALA A 444 -6.27 -4.47 25.02
CA ALA A 444 -5.91 -5.58 25.88
C ALA A 444 -4.44 -5.57 26.33
N LEU A 445 -3.55 -4.89 25.59
CA LEU A 445 -2.13 -4.79 25.93
C LEU A 445 -1.84 -3.75 27.03
N THR A 446 -2.68 -2.70 27.14
CA THR A 446 -2.48 -1.62 28.13
C THR A 446 -3.58 -1.55 29.17
N GLY A 447 -4.73 -2.14 28.91
CA GLY A 447 -5.91 -2.05 29.74
C GLY A 447 -6.70 -0.74 29.59
N GLU A 448 -6.28 0.17 28.69
CA GLU A 448 -6.93 1.46 28.45
C GLU A 448 -8.23 1.31 27.69
N GLN A 449 -9.22 2.16 28.03
CA GLN A 449 -10.42 2.34 27.21
C GLN A 449 -10.06 3.07 25.92
N VAL A 450 -10.62 2.61 24.82
CA VAL A 450 -10.35 3.13 23.48
C VAL A 450 -11.64 3.29 22.68
N GLU A 451 -11.61 4.22 21.73
CA GLU A 451 -12.71 4.47 20.80
C GLU A 451 -12.28 4.09 19.37
N ASN A 452 -13.17 3.44 18.63
CA ASN A 452 -12.97 3.14 17.22
C ASN A 452 -13.48 4.31 16.37
N ALA A 453 -12.69 5.37 16.27
CA ALA A 453 -13.04 6.56 15.51
C ALA A 453 -13.28 6.21 14.03
N GLY A 454 -14.53 6.36 13.57
CA GLY A 454 -14.95 5.97 12.23
C GLY A 454 -15.49 4.53 12.13
N ASN A 455 -15.47 3.74 13.20
CA ASN A 455 -15.99 2.36 13.26
C ASN A 455 -15.35 1.42 12.21
N TYR A 456 -14.02 1.47 12.07
CA TYR A 456 -13.30 0.56 11.17
C TYR A 456 -13.56 -0.90 11.55
N GLY A 457 -13.86 -1.73 10.56
CA GLY A 457 -14.16 -3.14 10.77
C GLY A 457 -15.61 -3.45 11.17
N VAL A 458 -16.43 -2.45 11.51
CA VAL A 458 -17.87 -2.65 11.72
C VAL A 458 -18.58 -2.69 10.38
N SER A 459 -19.31 -3.78 10.10
CA SER A 459 -20.18 -3.85 8.92
C SER A 459 -21.44 -3.02 9.15
N VAL A 460 -21.74 -2.13 8.21
CA VAL A 460 -22.92 -1.26 8.28
C VAL A 460 -23.94 -1.74 7.25
N MET A 461 -25.07 -2.24 7.71
CA MET A 461 -26.21 -2.63 6.91
C MET A 461 -27.20 -1.45 6.83
N ILE A 462 -27.42 -0.93 5.62
CA ILE A 462 -28.32 0.20 5.39
C ILE A 462 -29.56 -0.33 4.67
N LYS A 463 -30.69 -0.28 5.36
CA LYS A 463 -32.02 -0.61 4.83
C LYS A 463 -32.81 0.68 4.63
N VAL A 464 -33.41 0.85 3.45
CA VAL A 464 -34.19 2.03 3.13
C VAL A 464 -35.65 1.62 2.96
N LYS A 465 -36.57 2.26 3.68
CA LYS A 465 -38.01 2.15 3.46
C LYS A 465 -38.44 3.31 2.54
N ASN A 466 -39.01 3.02 1.38
CA ASN A 466 -39.37 4.02 0.38
C ASN A 466 -40.66 3.66 -0.37
N HIS A 467 -41.45 4.67 -0.73
CA HIS A 467 -42.68 4.53 -1.53
C HIS A 467 -42.53 5.02 -2.98
N GLU A 468 -41.40 5.62 -3.32
CA GLU A 468 -41.05 6.04 -4.67
C GLU A 468 -39.64 5.56 -5.05
N ASP A 469 -39.28 5.64 -6.34
CA ASP A 469 -37.94 5.31 -6.80
C ASP A 469 -36.92 6.32 -6.23
N ILE A 470 -35.88 5.82 -5.58
CA ILE A 470 -34.82 6.62 -4.94
C ILE A 470 -33.47 6.29 -5.54
N GLY A 471 -32.76 7.32 -5.99
CA GLY A 471 -31.34 7.22 -6.33
C GLY A 471 -30.48 7.31 -5.08
N ILE A 472 -29.51 6.39 -4.91
CA ILE A 472 -28.60 6.38 -3.77
C ILE A 472 -27.19 6.69 -4.26
N VAL A 473 -26.55 7.63 -3.57
CA VAL A 473 -25.18 8.07 -3.85
C VAL A 473 -24.35 8.05 -2.58
N LEU A 474 -23.01 7.92 -2.71
CA LEU A 474 -22.06 8.08 -1.62
C LEU A 474 -21.14 9.26 -1.93
N ASN A 475 -20.96 10.16 -0.95
CA ASN A 475 -20.03 11.29 -1.01
C ASN A 475 -19.06 11.24 0.18
N ALA A 476 -17.78 11.52 -0.07
CA ALA A 476 -16.72 11.47 0.94
C ALA A 476 -16.60 12.76 1.77
N ARG A 477 -17.50 13.71 1.61
CA ARG A 477 -17.55 14.98 2.36
C ARG A 477 -16.26 15.81 2.31
N GLY A 478 -15.39 15.55 1.34
CA GLY A 478 -14.07 16.20 1.17
C GLY A 478 -12.88 15.41 1.75
N GLY A 479 -13.12 14.27 2.40
CA GLY A 479 -12.07 13.32 2.78
C GLY A 479 -11.69 12.38 1.62
N ALA A 480 -10.53 11.74 1.69
CA ALA A 480 -10.15 10.72 0.71
C ALA A 480 -10.90 9.41 0.97
N TYR A 481 -11.59 8.90 -0.04
CA TYR A 481 -12.35 7.65 0.05
C TYR A 481 -12.21 6.82 -1.21
N LEU A 482 -11.92 5.54 -1.01
CA LEU A 482 -11.87 4.52 -2.06
C LEU A 482 -12.30 3.17 -1.44
N GLY A 483 -13.50 2.69 -1.74
CA GLY A 483 -14.07 1.54 -1.05
C GLY A 483 -14.81 0.58 -1.96
N ALA A 484 -15.55 -0.34 -1.34
CA ALA A 484 -16.43 -1.28 -2.00
C ALA A 484 -17.75 -1.40 -1.24
N ILE A 485 -18.81 -1.71 -1.97
CA ILE A 485 -20.17 -1.87 -1.46
C ILE A 485 -20.70 -3.24 -1.90
N LYS A 486 -21.45 -3.92 -1.02
CA LYS A 486 -22.26 -5.07 -1.41
C LYS A 486 -23.70 -4.58 -1.58
N GLY A 487 -24.16 -4.58 -2.83
CA GLY A 487 -25.49 -4.10 -3.19
C GLY A 487 -26.60 -5.03 -2.72
N TRP A 488 -27.84 -4.58 -2.83
CA TRP A 488 -29.04 -5.36 -2.49
C TRP A 488 -29.28 -6.58 -3.38
N ASP A 489 -28.60 -6.66 -4.54
CA ASP A 489 -28.56 -7.84 -5.40
C ASP A 489 -27.45 -8.85 -5.02
N GLY A 490 -26.77 -8.60 -3.90
CA GLY A 490 -25.66 -9.41 -3.39
C GLY A 490 -24.33 -9.23 -4.11
N LYS A 491 -24.28 -8.43 -5.19
CA LYS A 491 -23.03 -8.17 -5.92
C LYS A 491 -22.18 -7.14 -5.21
N VAL A 492 -20.87 -7.35 -5.26
CA VAL A 492 -19.87 -6.41 -4.74
C VAL A 492 -19.30 -5.59 -5.88
N PHE A 493 -19.25 -4.28 -5.70
CA PHE A 493 -18.68 -3.34 -6.64
C PHE A 493 -17.79 -2.31 -5.95
N ASP A 494 -16.79 -1.82 -6.69
CA ASP A 494 -15.91 -0.74 -6.23
C ASP A 494 -16.67 0.59 -6.24
N SER A 495 -16.52 1.38 -5.20
CA SER A 495 -17.20 2.66 -5.02
C SER A 495 -16.22 3.69 -4.45
N PRO A 496 -15.74 4.65 -5.27
CA PRO A 496 -15.87 4.69 -6.74
C PRO A 496 -15.02 3.63 -7.44
N ARG A 497 -15.29 3.39 -8.74
CA ARG A 497 -14.55 2.40 -9.54
C ARG A 497 -13.20 2.90 -10.05
N GLU A 498 -13.07 4.17 -10.36
CA GLU A 498 -11.93 4.66 -11.13
C GLU A 498 -11.00 5.62 -10.36
N GLU A 499 -11.50 6.46 -9.48
CA GLU A 499 -10.70 7.51 -8.81
C GLU A 499 -11.02 7.63 -7.33
N VAL A 500 -10.08 8.20 -6.58
CA VAL A 500 -10.32 8.56 -5.18
C VAL A 500 -11.38 9.65 -5.10
N LEU A 501 -12.44 9.40 -4.35
CA LEU A 501 -13.47 10.38 -4.06
C LEU A 501 -12.95 11.31 -2.97
N SER A 502 -12.87 12.62 -3.26
CA SER A 502 -12.33 13.61 -2.31
C SER A 502 -13.02 14.97 -2.37
N ASP A 503 -14.02 15.15 -3.24
CA ASP A 503 -14.73 16.40 -3.44
C ASP A 503 -16.11 16.37 -2.78
N LYS A 504 -16.56 17.48 -2.20
CA LYS A 504 -17.88 17.63 -1.59
C LYS A 504 -19.03 17.62 -2.61
N LYS A 505 -18.74 17.94 -3.87
CA LYS A 505 -19.70 18.03 -4.97
C LYS A 505 -19.69 16.81 -5.90
N ILE A 506 -18.81 15.85 -5.64
CA ILE A 506 -18.70 14.61 -6.42
C ILE A 506 -19.17 13.45 -5.55
N ALA A 507 -20.07 12.64 -6.07
CA ALA A 507 -20.52 11.42 -5.42
C ALA A 507 -20.31 10.22 -6.34
N THR A 508 -20.34 9.03 -5.77
CA THR A 508 -20.37 7.78 -6.52
C THR A 508 -21.77 7.17 -6.45
N LEU A 509 -22.25 6.62 -7.57
CA LEU A 509 -23.54 5.96 -7.66
C LEU A 509 -23.51 4.63 -6.89
N ILE A 510 -24.41 4.46 -5.94
CA ILE A 510 -24.66 3.17 -5.29
C ILE A 510 -25.70 2.39 -6.11
N GLY A 511 -26.71 3.06 -6.57
CA GLY A 511 -27.74 2.49 -7.44
C GLY A 511 -29.08 3.21 -7.30
N MET A 512 -30.10 2.62 -7.89
CA MET A 512 -31.47 3.07 -7.79
C MET A 512 -32.32 1.96 -7.20
N ILE A 513 -33.03 2.25 -6.13
CA ILE A 513 -34.00 1.35 -5.51
C ILE A 513 -35.38 1.67 -6.01
N LYS A 514 -36.15 0.61 -6.32
CA LYS A 514 -37.55 0.71 -6.72
C LYS A 514 -38.45 0.88 -5.51
N ALA A 515 -39.56 1.54 -5.69
CA ALA A 515 -40.60 1.65 -4.70
C ALA A 515 -40.94 0.27 -4.09
N ASN A 516 -40.96 0.19 -2.76
CA ASN A 516 -41.31 -1.00 -1.97
C ASN A 516 -40.48 -2.28 -2.26
N ALA A 517 -39.34 -2.17 -2.94
CA ALA A 517 -38.45 -3.31 -3.20
C ALA A 517 -37.50 -3.59 -2.03
N PRO A 518 -37.03 -4.87 -1.86
CA PRO A 518 -35.91 -5.16 -0.95
C PRO A 518 -34.68 -4.35 -1.33
N ASN A 519 -34.04 -3.69 -0.34
CA ASN A 519 -33.04 -2.68 -0.66
C ASN A 519 -31.94 -2.51 0.40
N GLN A 520 -31.67 -3.56 1.17
CA GLN A 520 -30.56 -3.53 2.12
C GLN A 520 -29.22 -3.70 1.40
N PHE A 521 -28.28 -2.80 1.65
CA PHE A 521 -26.90 -2.89 1.15
C PHE A 521 -25.89 -2.81 2.29
N VAL A 522 -24.66 -3.27 2.04
CA VAL A 522 -23.61 -3.34 3.06
C VAL A 522 -22.48 -2.38 2.71
N TYR A 523 -22.15 -1.55 3.67
CA TYR A 523 -21.03 -0.65 3.70
C TYR A 523 -20.07 -1.03 4.84
N MET A 524 -18.80 -0.79 4.68
CA MET A 524 -17.79 -0.76 5.73
C MET A 524 -16.75 0.30 5.36
N LEU A 525 -16.27 1.06 6.34
CA LEU A 525 -15.20 2.02 6.11
C LEU A 525 -13.90 1.29 5.77
N PRO A 526 -13.33 1.49 4.56
CA PRO A 526 -12.09 0.84 4.19
C PRO A 526 -10.90 1.46 4.92
N ASN A 527 -9.92 0.66 5.30
CA ASN A 527 -8.67 1.19 5.82
C ASN A 527 -7.98 2.11 4.80
N GLY A 528 -7.37 3.19 5.29
CA GLY A 528 -6.78 4.26 4.48
C GLY A 528 -7.78 5.30 3.99
N SER A 529 -9.10 5.01 4.02
CA SER A 529 -10.13 6.01 3.69
C SER A 529 -10.57 6.77 4.94
N ALA A 530 -11.00 8.02 4.73
CA ALA A 530 -11.42 8.90 5.82
C ALA A 530 -12.92 8.77 6.12
N ALA A 531 -13.29 8.84 7.41
CA ALA A 531 -14.63 9.12 7.87
C ALA A 531 -14.77 10.62 8.21
N PRO A 532 -15.99 11.16 8.26
CA PRO A 532 -17.28 10.55 7.97
C PRO A 532 -17.60 10.50 6.47
N VAL A 533 -18.44 9.55 6.08
CA VAL A 533 -19.04 9.50 4.74
C VAL A 533 -20.52 9.89 4.76
N LEU A 534 -21.07 10.23 3.61
CA LEU A 534 -22.46 10.62 3.45
C LEU A 534 -23.13 9.73 2.38
N PHE A 535 -24.25 9.12 2.73
CA PHE A 535 -25.18 8.55 1.76
C PHE A 535 -26.28 9.57 1.47
N GLY A 536 -26.41 9.91 0.17
CA GLY A 536 -27.47 10.80 -0.32
C GLY A 536 -28.61 9.99 -0.92
N PHE A 537 -29.83 10.37 -0.58
CA PHE A 537 -31.07 9.78 -1.09
C PHE A 537 -31.77 10.82 -1.95
N VAL A 538 -31.93 10.53 -3.23
CA VAL A 538 -32.45 11.49 -4.24
C VAL A 538 -33.76 10.93 -4.82
N PRO A 539 -34.94 11.49 -4.43
CA PRO A 539 -36.23 11.09 -4.98
C PRO A 539 -36.28 11.30 -6.50
N GLN A 540 -37.05 10.46 -7.20
CA GLN A 540 -37.14 10.46 -8.66
C GLN A 540 -37.51 11.83 -9.26
N LYS A 541 -38.36 12.60 -8.61
CA LYS A 541 -38.76 13.95 -9.03
C LYS A 541 -37.59 14.93 -9.16
N PHE A 542 -36.45 14.64 -8.50
CA PHE A 542 -35.21 15.45 -8.54
C PHE A 542 -34.16 14.92 -9.52
N TRP A 543 -34.46 13.89 -10.30
CA TRP A 543 -33.52 13.33 -11.28
C TRP A 543 -33.45 14.16 -12.60
N LYS A 544 -34.24 15.22 -12.70
CA LYS A 544 -34.32 16.08 -13.90
C LYS A 544 -33.25 17.16 -13.93
#